data_0f6af9770bdc520ee1afb9ea750ff1ae
#
_entry.id   0f6af9770bdc520ee1afb9ea750ff1ae
#
_cell.length_a   1.000
_cell.length_b   1.000
_cell.length_c   1.000
_cell.angle_alpha   90.00
_cell.angle_beta   90.00
_cell.angle_gamma   90.00
#
_symmetry.space_group_name_H-M   'P 1'
#
loop_
_entity.id
_entity.type
_entity.pdbx_description
1 polymer ?
#
loop_
_entity_poly.entity_id
_entity_poly.type
_entity_poly.pdbx_seq_one_letter_code
_entity_poly.pdbx_strand_id
1 'polypeptide(L)'
;MSKNKKSLQDLTLLDRFLFAEVMEDPKTFENILSIILGEDISIKGRPQSEHENRTSPLKRQVRLDVWAEDETDAVYNVEAQKENTKNLPHRSRFYQALIDSKLLDPGEVDFSNMKDCYSIIIAPFDLFGRGLYQYTFQMTCAETGQPLEDGATRIFLNTHGKNSEDISPELKELLYYMEHTTEEISCSTSRLQEIKNHVNIVKSSEEIGVKYMQEWEEKILEKRKARAEGLAEGRAEGLAEGDYFRLIQQIKKKIEKSKNLIQIADELEETPENIESLYHCIKDHFTLENKDTGSYTHL
;
A
#
# COMPACT_ATOMS: atom_id res chain seq x y z
N MET A 1 -20.79 -13.26 0.12
CA MET A 1 -20.04 -14.48 0.43
C MET A 1 -19.02 -14.12 1.52
N SER A 2 -19.19 -14.67 2.71
CA SER A 2 -18.21 -14.53 3.80
C SER A 2 -16.92 -15.20 3.33
N LYS A 3 -15.84 -14.45 3.09
CA LYS A 3 -14.52 -15.05 2.95
C LYS A 3 -14.26 -15.75 4.29
N ASN A 4 -14.13 -17.08 4.28
CA ASN A 4 -13.80 -17.86 5.46
C ASN A 4 -12.58 -17.21 6.12
N LYS A 5 -12.73 -16.89 7.41
CA LYS A 5 -11.61 -16.43 8.24
C LYS A 5 -10.57 -17.54 8.27
N LYS A 6 -9.31 -17.21 7.94
CA LYS A 6 -8.18 -18.09 8.22
C LYS A 6 -8.00 -18.18 9.74
N SER A 7 -7.69 -19.35 10.26
CA SER A 7 -7.25 -19.48 11.65
C SER A 7 -5.84 -18.93 11.81
N LEU A 8 -5.39 -18.61 13.03
CA LEU A 8 -4.01 -18.21 13.29
C LEU A 8 -3.03 -19.31 12.82
N GLN A 9 -3.43 -20.58 12.93
CA GLN A 9 -2.64 -21.73 12.48
C GLN A 9 -2.42 -21.76 10.96
N ASP A 10 -3.38 -21.25 10.18
CA ASP A 10 -3.31 -21.23 8.71
C ASP A 10 -2.56 -20.02 8.14
N LEU A 11 -2.08 -19.12 8.99
CA LEU A 11 -1.28 -17.98 8.55
C LEU A 11 0.13 -18.42 8.20
N THR A 12 0.70 -17.76 7.20
CA THR A 12 2.13 -17.87 6.84
C THR A 12 2.88 -16.63 7.32
N LEU A 13 4.21 -16.67 7.38
CA LEU A 13 5.02 -15.50 7.74
C LEU A 13 4.88 -14.33 6.76
N LEU A 14 4.28 -14.53 5.60
CA LEU A 14 3.90 -13.43 4.70
C LEU A 14 2.56 -12.79 5.09
N ASP A 15 1.81 -13.35 6.06
CA ASP A 15 0.62 -12.70 6.60
C ASP A 15 1.03 -11.64 7.63
N ARG A 16 0.65 -10.39 7.39
CA ARG A 16 1.10 -9.23 8.16
C ARG A 16 0.98 -9.41 9.68
N PHE A 17 -0.14 -9.96 10.16
CA PHE A 17 -0.36 -10.18 11.59
C PHE A 17 0.69 -11.13 12.17
N LEU A 18 0.85 -12.32 11.56
CA LEU A 18 1.83 -13.31 12.05
C LEU A 18 3.25 -12.77 11.93
N PHE A 19 3.57 -12.07 10.84
CA PHE A 19 4.87 -11.44 10.64
C PHE A 19 5.18 -10.46 11.77
N ALA A 20 4.28 -9.52 12.08
CA ALA A 20 4.48 -8.54 13.13
C ALA A 20 4.71 -9.21 14.50
N GLU A 21 3.86 -10.18 14.88
CA GLU A 21 3.98 -10.86 16.16
C GLU A 21 5.30 -11.66 16.30
N VAL A 22 5.73 -12.34 15.23
CA VAL A 22 6.97 -13.13 15.23
C VAL A 22 8.20 -12.22 15.28
N MET A 23 8.15 -11.09 14.60
CA MET A 23 9.27 -10.15 14.51
C MET A 23 9.44 -9.29 15.77
N GLU A 24 8.53 -9.31 16.73
CA GLU A 24 8.70 -8.65 18.03
C GLU A 24 9.77 -9.33 18.91
N ASP A 25 10.11 -10.61 18.62
CA ASP A 25 11.18 -11.30 19.32
C ASP A 25 12.57 -10.88 18.77
N PRO A 26 13.44 -10.28 19.60
CA PRO A 26 14.73 -9.79 19.16
C PRO A 26 15.57 -10.85 18.47
N LYS A 27 15.59 -12.06 19.03
CA LYS A 27 16.43 -13.14 18.50
C LYS A 27 15.96 -13.63 17.13
N THR A 28 14.65 -13.72 16.94
CA THR A 28 14.06 -14.08 15.65
C THR A 28 14.32 -13.01 14.60
N PHE A 29 14.21 -11.73 14.98
CA PHE A 29 14.51 -10.61 14.08
C PHE A 29 15.98 -10.58 13.67
N GLU A 30 16.91 -10.72 14.63
CA GLU A 30 18.35 -10.85 14.38
C GLU A 30 18.67 -12.00 13.42
N ASN A 31 18.09 -13.17 13.65
CA ASN A 31 18.30 -14.33 12.80
C ASN A 31 17.82 -14.08 11.37
N ILE A 32 16.66 -13.47 11.19
CA ILE A 32 16.11 -13.15 9.87
C ILE A 32 16.99 -12.11 9.16
N LEU A 33 17.39 -11.03 9.84
CA LEU A 33 18.28 -10.02 9.26
C LEU A 33 19.64 -10.62 8.88
N SER A 34 20.22 -11.43 9.78
CA SER A 34 21.53 -12.06 9.55
C SER A 34 21.50 -13.00 8.33
N ILE A 35 20.40 -13.73 8.12
CA ILE A 35 20.22 -14.57 6.93
C ILE A 35 20.08 -13.71 5.66
N ILE A 36 19.34 -12.61 5.72
CA ILE A 36 19.11 -11.72 4.57
C ILE A 36 20.38 -10.99 4.15
N LEU A 37 21.14 -10.49 5.12
CA LEU A 37 22.32 -9.67 4.88
C LEU A 37 23.60 -10.49 4.73
N GLY A 38 23.58 -11.75 5.20
CA GLY A 38 24.74 -12.65 5.14
C GLY A 38 25.82 -12.36 6.19
N GLU A 39 25.49 -11.59 7.24
CA GLU A 39 26.36 -11.22 8.34
C GLU A 39 25.61 -11.28 9.67
N ASP A 40 26.32 -11.37 10.79
CA ASP A 40 25.72 -11.42 12.11
C ASP A 40 25.21 -10.03 12.52
N ILE A 41 23.93 -9.90 12.74
CA ILE A 41 23.28 -8.66 13.20
C ILE A 41 22.86 -8.82 14.65
N SER A 42 23.19 -7.83 15.48
CA SER A 42 22.73 -7.70 16.87
C SER A 42 21.95 -6.39 17.01
N ILE A 43 20.70 -6.45 17.45
CA ILE A 43 19.86 -5.27 17.57
C ILE A 43 19.85 -4.68 18.99
N LYS A 44 19.63 -3.37 19.09
CA LYS A 44 19.41 -2.66 20.35
C LYS A 44 17.95 -2.81 20.81
N GLY A 45 17.75 -3.53 21.90
CA GLY A 45 16.43 -3.64 22.51
C GLY A 45 15.46 -4.54 21.73
N ARG A 46 14.19 -4.16 21.70
CA ARG A 46 13.14 -4.92 21.01
C ARG A 46 12.75 -4.26 19.69
N PRO A 47 12.52 -5.03 18.63
CA PRO A 47 11.93 -4.54 17.42
C PRO A 47 10.56 -3.92 17.71
N GLN A 48 10.22 -2.87 16.97
CA GLN A 48 8.93 -2.20 17.10
C GLN A 48 8.05 -2.61 15.93
N SER A 49 7.04 -3.42 16.20
CA SER A 49 5.99 -3.74 15.22
C SER A 49 5.05 -2.55 15.04
N GLU A 50 4.54 -2.38 13.82
CA GLU A 50 3.58 -1.32 13.48
C GLU A 50 4.03 0.10 13.89
N HIS A 51 5.33 0.40 13.77
CA HIS A 51 5.87 1.70 14.11
C HIS A 51 5.24 2.83 13.30
N GLU A 52 4.52 3.73 13.97
CA GLU A 52 3.84 4.84 13.33
C GLU A 52 4.80 5.99 13.03
N ASN A 53 5.06 6.24 11.75
CA ASN A 53 5.78 7.41 11.29
C ASN A 53 4.83 8.52 10.84
N ARG A 54 4.56 9.47 11.75
CA ARG A 54 3.74 10.65 11.49
C ARG A 54 4.58 11.92 11.67
N THR A 55 4.83 12.64 10.59
CA THR A 55 5.53 13.94 10.65
C THR A 55 4.58 15.11 10.87
N SER A 56 3.28 14.94 10.67
CA SER A 56 2.25 15.96 10.89
C SER A 56 0.85 15.32 10.89
N PRO A 57 -0.13 15.81 11.69
CA PRO A 57 -1.51 15.33 11.63
C PRO A 57 -2.18 15.49 10.26
N LEU A 58 -1.67 16.41 9.41
CA LEU A 58 -2.20 16.70 8.08
C LEU A 58 -1.52 15.88 6.96
N LYS A 59 -0.46 15.12 7.27
CA LYS A 59 0.25 14.30 6.30
C LYS A 59 -0.17 12.84 6.39
N ARG A 60 0.02 12.13 5.28
CA ARG A 60 -0.26 10.69 5.20
C ARG A 60 0.52 9.96 6.29
N GLN A 61 -0.19 9.23 7.12
CA GLN A 61 0.38 8.33 8.11
C GLN A 61 0.96 7.10 7.39
N VAL A 62 2.14 6.67 7.82
CA VAL A 62 2.76 5.42 7.40
C VAL A 62 2.96 4.56 8.63
N ARG A 63 2.57 3.31 8.51
CA ARG A 63 2.80 2.28 9.50
C ARG A 63 3.83 1.33 8.90
N LEU A 64 5.03 1.30 9.47
CA LEU A 64 6.09 0.36 9.12
C LEU A 64 5.77 -0.98 9.79
N ASP A 65 5.99 -2.10 9.10
CA ASP A 65 5.61 -3.38 9.67
C ASP A 65 6.53 -3.74 10.84
N VAL A 66 7.85 -3.69 10.67
CA VAL A 66 8.80 -3.89 11.77
C VAL A 66 10.02 -2.99 11.60
N TRP A 67 10.43 -2.33 12.67
CA TRP A 67 11.57 -1.42 12.74
C TRP A 67 12.50 -1.79 13.89
N ALA A 68 13.80 -1.73 13.68
CA ALA A 68 14.81 -1.89 14.72
C ALA A 68 16.12 -1.17 14.35
N GLU A 69 16.95 -0.93 15.37
CA GLU A 69 18.30 -0.38 15.27
C GLU A 69 19.31 -1.41 15.80
N ASP A 70 20.46 -1.54 15.17
CA ASP A 70 21.51 -2.46 15.61
C ASP A 70 22.59 -1.78 16.47
N GLU A 71 23.56 -2.56 16.97
CA GLU A 71 24.67 -2.07 17.81
C GLU A 71 25.57 -1.07 17.06
N THR A 72 25.53 -1.01 15.73
CA THR A 72 26.28 -0.05 14.89
C THR A 72 25.48 1.20 14.55
N ASP A 73 24.29 1.35 15.12
CA ASP A 73 23.32 2.41 14.83
C ASP A 73 22.65 2.31 13.46
N ALA A 74 22.85 1.24 12.68
CA ALA A 74 22.11 1.03 11.45
C ALA A 74 20.65 0.71 11.73
N VAL A 75 19.77 1.20 10.86
CA VAL A 75 18.31 1.11 11.00
C VAL A 75 17.71 0.18 9.95
N TYR A 76 16.86 -0.71 10.40
CA TYR A 76 16.21 -1.72 9.58
C TYR A 76 14.69 -1.54 9.60
N ASN A 77 14.10 -1.44 8.41
CA ASN A 77 12.66 -1.57 8.21
C ASN A 77 12.40 -2.83 7.36
N VAL A 78 11.65 -3.77 7.90
CA VAL A 78 11.33 -5.04 7.22
C VAL A 78 9.82 -5.17 7.05
N GLU A 79 9.38 -5.43 5.83
CA GLU A 79 7.97 -5.58 5.47
C GLU A 79 7.69 -6.89 4.74
N ALA A 80 6.60 -7.56 5.11
CA ALA A 80 6.02 -8.65 4.34
C ALA A 80 4.86 -8.15 3.45
N GLN A 81 4.98 -8.32 2.12
CA GLN A 81 4.03 -7.78 1.16
C GLN A 81 3.43 -8.87 0.26
N LYS A 82 2.21 -9.31 0.56
CA LYS A 82 1.53 -10.38 -0.20
C LYS A 82 1.01 -9.96 -1.57
N GLU A 83 0.59 -8.72 -1.73
CA GLU A 83 -0.08 -8.25 -2.94
C GLU A 83 0.81 -7.28 -3.72
N ASN A 84 0.89 -7.46 -5.04
CA ASN A 84 1.61 -6.52 -5.89
C ASN A 84 0.75 -5.28 -6.16
N THR A 85 0.98 -4.23 -5.38
CA THR A 85 0.31 -2.93 -5.53
C THR A 85 0.91 -2.08 -6.66
N LYS A 86 1.92 -2.58 -7.39
CA LYS A 86 2.63 -1.92 -8.49
C LYS A 86 3.31 -0.59 -8.15
N ASN A 87 3.37 -0.23 -6.87
CA ASN A 87 3.96 1.04 -6.39
C ASN A 87 5.05 0.84 -5.33
N LEU A 88 5.48 -0.39 -5.08
CA LEU A 88 6.46 -0.72 -4.04
C LEU A 88 7.78 0.07 -4.13
N PRO A 89 8.38 0.32 -5.32
CA PRO A 89 9.59 1.13 -5.42
C PRO A 89 9.37 2.58 -4.96
N HIS A 90 8.22 3.19 -5.28
CA HIS A 90 7.89 4.53 -4.82
C HIS A 90 7.57 4.54 -3.32
N ARG A 91 6.89 3.50 -2.83
CA ARG A 91 6.58 3.34 -1.42
C ARG A 91 7.84 3.15 -0.58
N SER A 92 8.78 2.31 -1.00
CA SER A 92 10.05 2.12 -0.30
C SER A 92 10.87 3.42 -0.20
N ARG A 93 10.90 4.23 -1.28
CA ARG A 93 11.54 5.55 -1.26
C ARG A 93 10.86 6.49 -0.26
N PHE A 94 9.54 6.48 -0.19
CA PHE A 94 8.79 7.31 0.77
C PHE A 94 9.05 6.88 2.21
N TYR A 95 9.11 5.58 2.48
CA TYR A 95 9.43 5.04 3.79
C TYR A 95 10.85 5.40 4.21
N GLN A 96 11.81 5.24 3.31
CA GLN A 96 13.19 5.68 3.52
C GLN A 96 13.24 7.15 3.97
N ALA A 97 12.62 8.06 3.23
CA ALA A 97 12.61 9.48 3.56
C ALA A 97 11.96 9.80 4.91
N LEU A 98 10.94 9.04 5.33
CA LEU A 98 10.32 9.20 6.65
C LEU A 98 11.21 8.70 7.78
N ILE A 99 11.97 7.64 7.57
CA ILE A 99 12.97 7.14 8.49
C ILE A 99 14.11 8.16 8.59
N ASP A 100 14.71 8.53 7.48
CA ASP A 100 15.83 9.46 7.38
C ASP A 100 15.54 10.78 8.07
N SER A 101 14.32 11.29 7.97
CA SER A 101 13.89 12.53 8.62
C SER A 101 13.93 12.50 10.16
N LYS A 102 14.21 11.35 10.77
CA LYS A 102 14.25 11.13 12.21
C LYS A 102 15.61 10.61 12.70
N LEU A 103 16.55 10.33 11.79
CA LEU A 103 17.84 9.74 12.14
C LEU A 103 18.85 10.74 12.69
N LEU A 104 18.60 12.04 12.53
CA LEU A 104 19.40 13.09 13.12
C LEU A 104 18.64 13.78 14.23
N ASP A 105 19.31 14.05 15.33
CA ASP A 105 18.74 14.81 16.45
C ASP A 105 18.50 16.28 16.06
N PRO A 106 17.49 16.93 16.65
CA PRO A 106 17.25 18.36 16.42
C PRO A 106 18.48 19.20 16.79
N GLY A 107 19.04 19.91 15.83
CA GLY A 107 20.23 20.74 16.02
C GLY A 107 21.54 20.09 15.59
N GLU A 108 21.55 18.81 15.19
CA GLU A 108 22.69 18.20 14.55
C GLU A 108 22.95 18.86 13.18
N VAL A 109 24.18 19.33 13.00
CA VAL A 109 24.60 20.07 11.79
C VAL A 109 25.47 19.25 10.86
N ASP A 110 25.99 18.11 11.36
CA ASP A 110 26.87 17.24 10.60
C ASP A 110 26.06 16.06 10.04
N PHE A 111 25.72 16.12 8.76
CA PHE A 111 25.01 15.07 8.08
C PHE A 111 25.81 13.78 7.89
N SER A 112 27.15 13.78 8.14
CA SER A 112 27.94 12.55 8.14
C SER A 112 27.60 11.61 9.32
N ASN A 113 26.90 12.13 10.34
CA ASN A 113 26.38 11.34 11.46
C ASN A 113 25.05 10.63 11.12
N MET A 114 24.54 10.80 9.89
CA MET A 114 23.35 10.09 9.44
C MET A 114 23.64 8.59 9.34
N LYS A 115 22.78 7.79 9.98
CA LYS A 115 22.95 6.35 10.12
C LYS A 115 22.57 5.61 8.84
N ASP A 116 23.18 4.45 8.61
CA ASP A 116 22.78 3.55 7.54
C ASP A 116 21.34 3.08 7.71
N CYS A 117 20.60 3.00 6.62
CA CYS A 117 19.20 2.61 6.63
C CYS A 117 18.90 1.54 5.58
N TYR A 118 18.33 0.42 6.04
CA TYR A 118 17.93 -0.71 5.21
C TYR A 118 16.42 -0.81 5.14
N SER A 119 15.87 -0.69 3.93
CA SER A 119 14.46 -0.95 3.67
C SER A 119 14.31 -2.29 2.95
N ILE A 120 13.79 -3.30 3.64
CA ILE A 120 13.70 -4.68 3.18
C ILE A 120 12.22 -5.02 2.94
N ILE A 121 11.88 -5.46 1.74
CA ILE A 121 10.53 -5.89 1.36
C ILE A 121 10.57 -7.33 0.89
N ILE A 122 9.78 -8.20 1.54
CA ILE A 122 9.68 -9.62 1.22
C ILE A 122 8.34 -9.90 0.58
N ALA A 123 8.34 -10.52 -0.62
CA ALA A 123 7.12 -10.71 -1.41
C ALA A 123 7.09 -12.05 -2.16
N PRO A 124 5.91 -12.69 -2.32
CA PRO A 124 5.75 -13.91 -3.11
C PRO A 124 5.55 -13.61 -4.60
N PHE A 125 6.28 -12.62 -5.13
CA PHE A 125 6.24 -12.27 -6.55
C PHE A 125 7.49 -11.52 -6.96
N ASP A 126 7.88 -11.68 -8.23
CA ASP A 126 8.99 -10.95 -8.83
C ASP A 126 8.55 -9.58 -9.31
N LEU A 127 8.93 -8.53 -8.59
CA LEU A 127 8.57 -7.15 -8.90
C LEU A 127 9.26 -6.63 -10.17
N PHE A 128 10.46 -7.15 -10.49
CA PHE A 128 11.32 -6.64 -11.56
C PHE A 128 11.40 -7.57 -12.78
N GLY A 129 10.85 -8.80 -12.67
CA GLY A 129 10.73 -9.74 -13.79
C GLY A 129 12.04 -10.37 -14.25
N ARG A 130 13.10 -10.38 -13.40
CA ARG A 130 14.42 -10.97 -13.73
C ARG A 130 14.64 -12.35 -13.13
N GLY A 131 13.70 -12.84 -12.34
CA GLY A 131 13.78 -14.15 -11.70
C GLY A 131 14.78 -14.24 -10.54
N LEU A 132 15.22 -13.12 -9.97
CA LEU A 132 16.15 -13.15 -8.85
C LEU A 132 15.40 -13.32 -7.52
N TYR A 133 16.05 -13.98 -6.56
CA TYR A 133 15.57 -14.04 -5.18
C TYR A 133 15.76 -12.73 -4.43
N GLN A 134 16.84 -11.99 -4.75
CA GLN A 134 17.17 -10.73 -4.10
C GLN A 134 17.54 -9.67 -5.14
N TYR A 135 17.00 -8.47 -4.93
CA TYR A 135 17.31 -7.26 -5.67
C TYR A 135 17.76 -6.19 -4.68
N THR A 136 19.02 -5.80 -4.74
CA THR A 136 19.59 -4.75 -3.89
C THR A 136 19.78 -3.48 -4.69
N PHE A 137 19.25 -2.37 -4.17
CA PHE A 137 19.32 -1.04 -4.80
C PHE A 137 20.05 -0.07 -3.90
N GLN A 138 21.07 0.55 -4.46
CA GLN A 138 21.83 1.66 -3.89
C GLN A 138 21.96 2.76 -4.95
N MET A 139 22.19 3.99 -4.54
CA MET A 139 22.38 5.09 -5.47
C MET A 139 23.74 4.98 -6.15
N THR A 140 23.78 5.12 -7.47
CA THR A 140 25.00 5.10 -8.27
C THR A 140 25.05 6.32 -9.20
N CYS A 141 26.26 6.82 -9.49
CA CYS A 141 26.49 7.84 -10.49
C CYS A 141 26.23 7.26 -11.89
N ALA A 142 25.34 7.88 -12.67
CA ALA A 142 24.97 7.39 -13.99
C ALA A 142 26.14 7.42 -14.99
N GLU A 143 27.06 8.35 -14.85
CA GLU A 143 28.20 8.57 -15.75
C GLU A 143 29.36 7.62 -15.48
N THR A 144 29.59 7.24 -14.21
CA THR A 144 30.78 6.47 -13.81
C THR A 144 30.46 5.09 -13.24
N GLY A 145 29.21 4.83 -12.84
CA GLY A 145 28.81 3.63 -12.13
C GLY A 145 29.26 3.56 -10.67
N GLN A 146 29.92 4.61 -10.15
CA GLN A 146 30.37 4.63 -8.77
C GLN A 146 29.19 4.69 -7.80
N PRO A 147 29.20 3.93 -6.68
CA PRO A 147 28.21 4.07 -5.63
C PRO A 147 28.30 5.44 -4.96
N LEU A 148 27.16 5.99 -4.52
CA LEU A 148 27.11 7.26 -3.80
C LEU A 148 27.58 7.12 -2.34
N GLU A 149 27.45 5.91 -1.77
CA GLU A 149 27.84 5.60 -0.39
C GLU A 149 27.10 6.48 0.64
N ASP A 150 25.81 6.73 0.40
CA ASP A 150 24.94 7.56 1.25
C ASP A 150 24.28 6.78 2.40
N GLY A 151 24.63 5.51 2.61
CA GLY A 151 24.09 4.63 3.65
C GLY A 151 22.67 4.12 3.39
N ALA A 152 22.03 4.50 2.26
CA ALA A 152 20.66 4.08 1.95
C ALA A 152 20.62 2.82 1.09
N THR A 153 20.11 1.71 1.65
CA THR A 153 19.99 0.42 0.94
C THR A 153 18.54 -0.05 0.92
N ARG A 154 18.06 -0.47 -0.26
CA ARG A 154 16.72 -1.08 -0.43
C ARG A 154 16.87 -2.48 -0.99
N ILE A 155 16.28 -3.46 -0.28
CA ILE A 155 16.35 -4.86 -0.65
C ILE A 155 14.93 -5.35 -0.91
N PHE A 156 14.72 -5.94 -2.10
CA PHE A 156 13.47 -6.62 -2.43
C PHE A 156 13.75 -8.11 -2.57
N LEU A 157 13.10 -8.89 -1.72
CA LEU A 157 13.19 -10.35 -1.70
C LEU A 157 11.97 -10.97 -2.36
N ASN A 158 12.22 -11.90 -3.26
CA ASN A 158 11.20 -12.64 -4.01
C ASN A 158 11.26 -14.12 -3.62
N THR A 159 10.21 -14.67 -3.02
CA THR A 159 10.19 -16.09 -2.62
C THR A 159 10.19 -17.05 -3.81
N HIS A 160 9.88 -16.56 -5.03
CA HIS A 160 9.83 -17.31 -6.28
C HIS A 160 11.04 -17.09 -7.19
N GLY A 161 12.21 -16.77 -6.63
CA GLY A 161 13.44 -16.61 -7.39
C GLY A 161 13.86 -17.90 -8.11
N LYS A 162 14.73 -17.77 -9.11
CA LYS A 162 15.22 -18.88 -9.94
C LYS A 162 16.75 -19.02 -9.93
N ASN A 163 17.46 -18.01 -9.45
CA ASN A 163 18.92 -17.92 -9.39
C ASN A 163 19.48 -18.49 -8.08
N SER A 164 19.15 -19.72 -7.75
CA SER A 164 19.53 -20.35 -6.46
C SER A 164 21.03 -20.53 -6.26
N GLU A 165 21.85 -20.34 -7.29
CA GLU A 165 23.30 -20.40 -7.23
C GLU A 165 23.93 -19.09 -6.71
N ASP A 166 23.20 -17.99 -6.79
CA ASP A 166 23.68 -16.64 -6.46
C ASP A 166 23.33 -16.21 -5.02
N ILE A 167 22.57 -17.03 -4.30
CA ILE A 167 22.16 -16.74 -2.91
C ILE A 167 22.57 -17.85 -1.95
N SER A 168 22.66 -17.52 -0.66
CA SER A 168 22.94 -18.54 0.34
C SER A 168 21.80 -19.58 0.41
N PRO A 169 22.12 -20.86 0.62
CA PRO A 169 21.11 -21.89 0.85
C PRO A 169 20.15 -21.53 1.99
N GLU A 170 20.66 -20.87 3.02
CA GLU A 170 19.90 -20.45 4.19
C GLU A 170 18.87 -19.37 3.84
N LEU A 171 19.22 -18.37 3.01
CA LEU A 171 18.28 -17.37 2.53
C LEU A 171 17.17 -18.01 1.67
N LYS A 172 17.53 -18.93 0.79
CA LYS A 172 16.54 -19.65 -0.03
C LYS A 172 15.56 -20.43 0.85
N GLU A 173 16.09 -21.12 1.87
CA GLU A 173 15.26 -21.90 2.80
C GLU A 173 14.36 -21.00 3.65
N LEU A 174 14.87 -19.86 4.13
CA LEU A 174 14.06 -18.84 4.83
C LEU A 174 12.91 -18.35 3.97
N LEU A 175 13.19 -17.94 2.72
CA LEU A 175 12.16 -17.43 1.81
C LEU A 175 11.10 -18.49 1.49
N TYR A 176 11.50 -19.74 1.31
CA TYR A 176 10.58 -20.86 1.15
C TYR A 176 9.73 -21.07 2.41
N TYR A 177 10.34 -21.07 3.61
CA TYR A 177 9.64 -21.22 4.87
C TYR A 177 8.63 -20.10 5.10
N MET A 178 8.94 -18.85 4.77
CA MET A 178 8.05 -17.72 4.96
C MET A 178 6.72 -17.89 4.19
N GLU A 179 6.76 -18.52 3.04
CA GLU A 179 5.56 -18.79 2.24
C GLU A 179 4.84 -20.08 2.67
N HIS A 180 5.60 -21.09 3.11
CA HIS A 180 5.12 -22.44 3.44
C HIS A 180 5.13 -22.73 4.95
N THR A 181 4.92 -21.71 5.77
CA THR A 181 4.99 -21.77 7.25
C THR A 181 4.04 -22.81 7.88
N THR A 182 3.02 -23.25 7.14
CA THR A 182 2.04 -24.26 7.59
C THR A 182 2.47 -25.69 7.30
N GLU A 183 3.56 -25.87 6.56
CA GLU A 183 4.07 -27.19 6.19
C GLU A 183 5.14 -27.66 7.17
N GLU A 184 5.30 -28.97 7.34
CA GLU A 184 6.43 -29.52 8.08
C GLU A 184 7.69 -29.45 7.19
N ILE A 185 8.56 -28.48 7.48
CA ILE A 185 9.81 -28.26 6.78
C ILE A 185 10.96 -28.60 7.73
N SER A 186 11.93 -29.38 7.25
CA SER A 186 13.19 -29.59 7.96
C SER A 186 14.08 -28.35 7.80
N CYS A 187 14.62 -27.83 8.91
CA CYS A 187 15.54 -26.70 8.89
C CYS A 187 16.98 -27.18 8.85
N SER A 188 17.78 -26.61 7.92
CA SER A 188 19.20 -27.00 7.75
C SER A 188 20.14 -26.32 8.75
N THR A 189 19.74 -25.20 9.34
CA THR A 189 20.55 -24.40 10.27
C THR A 189 19.86 -24.18 11.61
N SER A 190 20.63 -23.85 12.63
CA SER A 190 20.11 -23.51 13.96
C SER A 190 19.26 -22.26 13.95
N ARG A 191 19.65 -21.24 13.17
CA ARG A 191 18.87 -19.98 13.01
C ARG A 191 17.46 -20.25 12.48
N LEU A 192 17.34 -21.03 11.41
CA LEU A 192 16.04 -21.41 10.85
C LEU A 192 15.21 -22.24 11.83
N GLN A 193 15.86 -23.13 12.58
CA GLN A 193 15.16 -23.91 13.61
C GLN A 193 14.64 -23.03 14.75
N GLU A 194 15.42 -22.05 15.19
CA GLU A 194 14.99 -21.07 16.20
C GLU A 194 13.80 -20.24 15.70
N ILE A 195 13.86 -19.71 14.46
CA ILE A 195 12.74 -19.00 13.81
C ILE A 195 11.50 -19.89 13.81
N LYS A 196 11.60 -21.14 13.33
CA LYS A 196 10.49 -22.09 13.28
C LYS A 196 9.90 -22.36 14.67
N ASN A 197 10.75 -22.56 15.65
CA ASN A 197 10.32 -22.80 17.04
C ASN A 197 9.54 -21.60 17.59
N HIS A 198 10.03 -20.38 17.35
CA HIS A 198 9.34 -19.17 17.80
C HIS A 198 7.99 -18.97 17.08
N VAL A 199 7.92 -19.19 15.77
CA VAL A 199 6.66 -19.17 15.01
C VAL A 199 5.63 -20.14 15.60
N ASN A 200 6.06 -21.35 16.01
CA ASN A 200 5.17 -22.32 16.64
C ASN A 200 4.70 -21.85 18.02
N ILE A 201 5.56 -21.19 18.80
CA ILE A 201 5.15 -20.58 20.09
C ILE A 201 4.09 -19.50 19.84
N VAL A 202 4.33 -18.56 18.92
CA VAL A 202 3.38 -17.51 18.55
C VAL A 202 2.04 -18.11 18.11
N LYS A 203 2.04 -19.08 17.21
CA LYS A 203 0.83 -19.74 16.72
C LYS A 203 0.07 -20.50 17.80
N SER A 204 0.74 -21.06 18.82
CA SER A 204 0.12 -21.80 19.91
C SER A 204 -0.31 -20.93 21.09
N SER A 205 -0.01 -19.64 21.09
CA SER A 205 -0.37 -18.70 22.15
C SER A 205 -1.86 -18.36 22.10
N GLU A 206 -2.58 -18.59 23.20
CA GLU A 206 -3.99 -18.19 23.35
C GLU A 206 -4.14 -16.67 23.32
N GLU A 207 -3.24 -15.92 23.94
CA GLU A 207 -3.24 -14.46 23.97
C GLU A 207 -3.15 -13.88 22.57
N ILE A 208 -2.20 -14.37 21.76
CA ILE A 208 -2.03 -13.95 20.36
C ILE A 208 -3.25 -14.38 19.53
N GLY A 209 -3.82 -15.53 19.81
CA GLY A 209 -5.07 -15.97 19.21
C GLY A 209 -6.24 -15.00 19.44
N VAL A 210 -6.40 -14.49 20.68
CA VAL A 210 -7.40 -13.47 21.03
C VAL A 210 -7.11 -12.15 20.33
N LYS A 211 -5.85 -11.67 20.33
CA LYS A 211 -5.42 -10.44 19.63
C LYS A 211 -5.73 -10.52 18.13
N TYR A 212 -5.45 -11.66 17.50
CA TYR A 212 -5.78 -11.91 16.10
C TYR A 212 -7.28 -11.84 15.81
N MET A 213 -8.11 -12.40 16.73
CA MET A 213 -9.57 -12.33 16.61
C MET A 213 -10.08 -10.89 16.65
N GLN A 214 -9.62 -10.11 17.62
CA GLN A 214 -10.02 -8.70 17.81
C GLN A 214 -9.63 -7.86 16.57
N GLU A 215 -8.38 -7.94 16.09
CA GLU A 215 -7.94 -7.23 14.91
C GLU A 215 -8.74 -7.61 13.65
N TRP A 216 -9.08 -8.90 13.51
CA TRP A 216 -9.91 -9.35 12.40
C TRP A 216 -11.33 -8.77 12.46
N GLU A 217 -11.93 -8.74 13.65
CA GLU A 217 -13.27 -8.17 13.87
C GLU A 217 -13.29 -6.67 13.57
N GLU A 218 -12.32 -5.92 14.04
CA GLU A 218 -12.14 -4.49 13.74
C GLU A 218 -12.03 -4.24 12.24
N LYS A 219 -11.17 -4.98 11.54
CA LYS A 219 -11.03 -4.89 10.08
C LYS A 219 -12.34 -5.19 9.32
N ILE A 220 -13.15 -6.11 9.82
CA ILE A 220 -14.46 -6.41 9.21
C ILE A 220 -15.44 -5.27 9.44
N LEU A 221 -15.46 -4.68 10.63
CA LEU A 221 -16.31 -3.52 10.95
C LEU A 221 -15.93 -2.31 10.10
N GLU A 222 -14.65 -1.98 10.00
CA GLU A 222 -14.15 -0.91 9.15
C GLU A 222 -14.54 -1.09 7.68
N LYS A 223 -14.34 -2.31 7.13
CA LYS A 223 -14.75 -2.63 5.75
C LYS A 223 -16.25 -2.50 5.53
N ARG A 224 -17.07 -2.90 6.52
CA ARG A 224 -18.53 -2.74 6.43
C ARG A 224 -18.93 -1.28 6.45
N LYS A 225 -18.31 -0.47 7.31
CA LYS A 225 -18.53 0.98 7.41
C LYS A 225 -18.14 1.69 6.11
N ALA A 226 -16.93 1.50 5.64
CA ALA A 226 -16.45 2.08 4.38
C ALA A 226 -17.32 1.69 3.17
N ARG A 227 -17.80 0.42 3.13
CA ARG A 227 -18.73 -0.01 2.08
C ARG A 227 -20.10 0.66 2.17
N ALA A 228 -20.62 0.85 3.38
CA ALA A 228 -21.91 1.53 3.59
C ALA A 228 -21.81 3.01 3.21
N GLU A 229 -20.74 3.68 3.59
CA GLU A 229 -20.45 5.07 3.23
C GLU A 229 -20.34 5.24 1.70
N GLY A 230 -19.50 4.44 1.03
CA GLY A 230 -19.35 4.50 -0.43
C GLY A 230 -20.64 4.16 -1.19
N LEU A 231 -21.51 3.28 -0.63
CA LEU A 231 -22.81 3.01 -1.22
C LEU A 231 -23.78 4.17 -1.06
N ALA A 232 -23.72 4.87 0.08
CA ALA A 232 -24.55 6.05 0.35
C ALA A 232 -24.12 7.22 -0.55
N GLU A 233 -22.82 7.48 -0.68
CA GLU A 233 -22.27 8.49 -1.58
C GLU A 233 -22.64 8.21 -3.02
N GLY A 234 -22.39 7.00 -3.54
CA GLY A 234 -22.72 6.65 -4.91
C GLY A 234 -24.22 6.70 -5.22
N ARG A 235 -25.09 6.45 -4.22
CA ARG A 235 -26.55 6.66 -4.39
C ARG A 235 -26.92 8.14 -4.45
N ALA A 236 -26.30 8.97 -3.60
CA ALA A 236 -26.56 10.41 -3.60
C ALA A 236 -26.09 11.04 -4.92
N GLU A 237 -24.89 10.69 -5.40
CA GLU A 237 -24.37 11.14 -6.69
C GLU A 237 -25.28 10.69 -7.86
N GLY A 238 -25.65 9.41 -7.90
CA GLY A 238 -26.51 8.88 -8.97
C GLY A 238 -27.92 9.50 -8.99
N LEU A 239 -28.47 9.87 -7.82
CA LEU A 239 -29.74 10.61 -7.76
C LEU A 239 -29.57 12.03 -8.29
N ALA A 240 -28.53 12.74 -7.88
CA ALA A 240 -28.23 14.10 -8.34
C ALA A 240 -27.99 14.14 -9.85
N GLU A 241 -27.20 13.21 -10.40
CA GLU A 241 -27.00 13.08 -11.85
C GLU A 241 -28.28 12.75 -12.58
N GLY A 242 -29.11 11.86 -12.05
CA GLY A 242 -30.44 11.51 -12.62
C GLY A 242 -31.38 12.68 -12.64
N ASP A 243 -31.45 13.46 -11.57
CA ASP A 243 -32.30 14.68 -11.49
C ASP A 243 -31.78 15.75 -12.45
N TYR A 244 -30.48 15.94 -12.54
CA TYR A 244 -29.86 16.88 -13.48
C TYR A 244 -30.13 16.49 -14.94
N PHE A 245 -29.98 15.22 -15.28
CA PHE A 245 -30.28 14.70 -16.61
C PHE A 245 -31.77 14.87 -16.95
N ARG A 246 -32.68 14.61 -16.01
CA ARG A 246 -34.12 14.82 -16.17
C ARG A 246 -34.43 16.28 -16.44
N LEU A 247 -33.80 17.20 -15.70
CA LEU A 247 -33.97 18.66 -15.89
C LEU A 247 -33.55 19.09 -17.29
N ILE A 248 -32.37 18.64 -17.77
CA ILE A 248 -31.90 18.88 -19.13
C ILE A 248 -32.93 18.41 -20.16
N GLN A 249 -33.45 17.21 -20.03
CA GLN A 249 -34.45 16.67 -20.98
C GLN A 249 -35.76 17.46 -20.95
N GLN A 250 -36.19 17.94 -19.80
CA GLN A 250 -37.38 18.76 -19.66
C GLN A 250 -37.21 20.15 -20.31
N ILE A 251 -36.06 20.81 -20.06
CA ILE A 251 -35.72 22.10 -20.68
C ILE A 251 -35.65 21.93 -22.20
N LYS A 252 -34.97 20.91 -22.71
CA LYS A 252 -34.86 20.61 -24.15
C LYS A 252 -36.23 20.51 -24.80
N LYS A 253 -37.13 19.69 -24.26
CA LYS A 253 -38.49 19.52 -24.78
C LYS A 253 -39.32 20.81 -24.78
N LYS A 254 -39.04 21.73 -23.86
CA LYS A 254 -39.77 23.01 -23.78
C LYS A 254 -39.18 24.07 -24.74
N ILE A 255 -37.89 24.06 -24.99
CA ILE A 255 -37.22 24.85 -26.03
C ILE A 255 -37.75 24.44 -27.42
N GLU A 256 -37.87 23.12 -27.68
CA GLU A 256 -38.51 22.62 -28.93
C GLU A 256 -39.91 23.15 -29.15
N LYS A 257 -40.64 23.46 -28.07
CA LYS A 257 -41.98 24.09 -28.10
C LYS A 257 -41.92 25.63 -28.13
N SER A 258 -40.74 26.21 -28.41
CA SER A 258 -40.53 27.66 -28.52
C SER A 258 -40.83 28.46 -27.24
N LYS A 259 -40.72 27.84 -26.05
CA LYS A 259 -40.87 28.50 -24.76
C LYS A 259 -39.62 29.28 -24.40
N ASN A 260 -39.79 30.42 -23.76
CA ASN A 260 -38.69 31.24 -23.25
C ASN A 260 -38.25 30.78 -21.84
N LEU A 261 -37.11 31.32 -21.37
CA LEU A 261 -36.52 30.99 -20.08
C LEU A 261 -37.51 31.13 -18.90
N ILE A 262 -38.24 32.24 -18.83
CA ILE A 262 -39.19 32.55 -17.75
C ILE A 262 -40.33 31.52 -17.71
N GLN A 263 -40.89 31.19 -18.88
CA GLN A 263 -41.95 30.19 -19.00
C GLN A 263 -41.49 28.79 -18.64
N ILE A 264 -40.24 28.47 -18.97
CA ILE A 264 -39.64 27.16 -18.62
C ILE A 264 -39.39 27.06 -17.13
N ALA A 265 -38.85 28.11 -16.51
CA ALA A 265 -38.64 28.19 -15.10
C ALA A 265 -39.93 28.01 -14.29
N ASP A 266 -40.97 28.76 -14.65
CA ASP A 266 -42.29 28.67 -14.02
C ASP A 266 -42.90 27.26 -14.12
N GLU A 267 -42.85 26.62 -15.28
CA GLU A 267 -43.37 25.26 -15.48
C GLU A 267 -42.57 24.14 -14.84
N LEU A 268 -41.31 24.38 -14.50
CA LEU A 268 -40.46 23.44 -13.81
C LEU A 268 -40.39 23.70 -12.30
N GLU A 269 -41.08 24.73 -11.82
CA GLU A 269 -41.05 25.19 -10.44
C GLU A 269 -39.60 25.55 -9.99
N GLU A 270 -38.81 26.06 -10.94
CA GLU A 270 -37.42 26.48 -10.74
C GLU A 270 -37.31 28.01 -10.87
N THR A 271 -36.19 28.56 -10.33
CA THR A 271 -35.91 29.99 -10.61
C THR A 271 -35.18 30.14 -11.94
N PRO A 272 -35.41 31.28 -12.67
CA PRO A 272 -34.67 31.50 -13.93
C PRO A 272 -33.17 31.40 -13.78
N GLU A 273 -32.62 31.90 -12.66
CA GLU A 273 -31.16 31.89 -12.38
C GLU A 273 -30.63 30.48 -12.30
N ASN A 274 -31.39 29.51 -11.73
CA ASN A 274 -31.00 28.13 -11.59
C ASN A 274 -30.84 27.37 -12.92
N ILE A 275 -31.66 27.73 -13.91
CA ILE A 275 -31.71 27.03 -15.20
C ILE A 275 -31.13 27.82 -16.36
N GLU A 276 -30.76 29.10 -16.17
CA GLU A 276 -30.29 30.02 -17.22
C GLU A 276 -29.10 29.46 -18.00
N SER A 277 -28.08 28.98 -17.28
CA SER A 277 -26.89 28.41 -17.90
C SER A 277 -27.19 27.17 -18.76
N LEU A 278 -28.06 26.29 -18.26
CA LEU A 278 -28.54 25.11 -19.00
C LEU A 278 -29.39 25.48 -20.21
N TYR A 279 -30.30 26.43 -20.03
CA TYR A 279 -31.16 26.93 -21.11
C TYR A 279 -30.34 27.47 -22.28
N HIS A 280 -29.34 28.31 -22.01
CA HIS A 280 -28.49 28.89 -23.05
C HIS A 280 -27.61 27.79 -23.71
N CYS A 281 -27.01 26.92 -22.94
CA CYS A 281 -26.20 25.82 -23.49
C CYS A 281 -27.02 24.93 -24.44
N ILE A 282 -28.22 24.53 -24.04
CA ILE A 282 -29.08 23.68 -24.87
C ILE A 282 -29.60 24.45 -26.13
N LYS A 283 -29.96 25.72 -25.96
CA LYS A 283 -30.45 26.54 -27.05
C LYS A 283 -29.41 26.81 -28.13
N ASP A 284 -28.15 27.03 -27.73
CA ASP A 284 -27.04 27.24 -28.65
C ASP A 284 -26.74 25.98 -29.46
N HIS A 285 -26.79 24.80 -28.84
CA HIS A 285 -26.68 23.53 -29.55
C HIS A 285 -27.79 23.30 -30.57
N PHE A 286 -29.03 23.65 -30.25
CA PHE A 286 -30.16 23.59 -31.19
C PHE A 286 -29.99 24.51 -32.40
N THR A 287 -29.38 25.69 -32.21
CA THR A 287 -29.12 26.65 -33.29
C THR A 287 -28.00 26.17 -34.22
N LEU A 288 -27.06 25.41 -33.73
CA LEU A 288 -25.99 24.80 -34.51
C LEU A 288 -26.49 23.60 -35.35
N GLU A 289 -27.24 22.68 -34.76
CA GLU A 289 -27.85 21.54 -35.48
C GLU A 289 -28.80 21.98 -36.60
N ASN A 290 -29.58 23.07 -36.42
CA ASN A 290 -30.46 23.62 -37.46
C ASN A 290 -29.72 24.41 -38.55
N LYS A 291 -28.48 24.85 -38.31
CA LYS A 291 -27.65 25.49 -39.36
C LYS A 291 -27.01 24.46 -40.28
N ASP A 292 -26.63 23.29 -39.76
CA ASP A 292 -26.01 22.20 -40.54
C ASP A 292 -27.07 21.47 -41.42
N THR A 293 -28.33 21.42 -41.00
CA THR A 293 -29.42 20.85 -41.82
C THR A 293 -29.97 21.80 -42.90
N GLY A 294 -29.67 23.10 -42.82
CA GLY A 294 -30.09 24.11 -43.80
C GLY A 294 -29.19 24.28 -45.05
N SER A 295 -28.07 23.58 -45.09
CA SER A 295 -27.04 23.72 -46.15
C SER A 295 -27.11 22.67 -47.29
N TYR A 296 -28.11 21.79 -47.30
CA TYR A 296 -28.23 20.72 -48.31
C TYR A 296 -29.53 20.77 -49.14
N THR A 297 -30.11 21.95 -49.34
CA THR A 297 -31.20 22.10 -50.32
C THR A 297 -30.93 23.27 -51.27
N HIS A 298 -29.87 23.18 -52.08
CA HIS A 298 -29.69 23.83 -53.37
C HIS A 298 -28.36 23.39 -53.99
N LEU A 299 -28.41 22.28 -54.72
CA LEU A 299 -27.71 22.06 -56.00
C LEU A 299 -28.30 20.82 -56.67
#